data_0d2bb690b68cadf0595f93eaac149a2e
#
_entry.id   0d2bb690b68cadf0595f93eaac149a2e
#
_cell.length_a   1.000
_cell.length_b   1.000
_cell.length_c   1.000
_cell.angle_alpha   90.00
_cell.angle_beta   90.00
_cell.angle_gamma   90.00
#
_symmetry.space_group_name_H-M   'P 1'
#
loop_
_entity.id
_entity.type
_entity.pdbx_description
1 polymer ?
#
loop_
_entity_poly.entity_id
_entity_poly.type
_entity_poly.pdbx_seq_one_letter_code
_entity_poly.pdbx_strand_id
1 'polypeptide(L)'
;MSKNTVLTLVGSLRAGSTNQQLAEAIQLNAPEQVEVLIHDSLGNIPFYNEDIDVEGQVPAAAAALRAAANDADTLLLVTPEHNGTVPASLKNAIDWLSRPYGAGALNGKPTAVVGTAFGQFGGVWAQDEARKAVGIAGARVLEDVKLAVPGSMVRFAEMGVPRLAVFDA
;
A
#
# COMPACT_ATOMS: atom_id res chain seq x y z
N MET A 1 -25.85 6.59 -2.48
CA MET A 1 -25.17 5.29 -2.30
C MET A 1 -23.87 5.57 -1.55
N SER A 2 -23.48 4.71 -0.60
CA SER A 2 -22.15 4.81 0.03
C SER A 2 -21.07 4.58 -1.01
N LYS A 3 -19.98 5.35 -0.94
CA LYS A 3 -18.82 5.11 -1.80
C LYS A 3 -18.07 3.85 -1.35
N ASN A 4 -17.45 3.16 -2.30
CA ASN A 4 -16.50 2.12 -1.96
C ASN A 4 -15.20 2.75 -1.47
N THR A 5 -14.72 2.36 -0.31
CA THR A 5 -13.52 2.94 0.30
C THR A 5 -12.29 2.09 0.01
N VAL A 6 -11.26 2.71 -0.55
CA VAL A 6 -9.95 2.11 -0.80
C VAL A 6 -8.94 2.74 0.14
N LEU A 7 -8.40 1.97 1.10
CA LEU A 7 -7.29 2.42 1.92
C LEU A 7 -5.97 2.14 1.20
N THR A 8 -5.20 3.18 0.97
CA THR A 8 -3.91 3.12 0.28
C THR A 8 -2.76 3.19 1.29
N LEU A 9 -1.87 2.19 1.26
CA LEU A 9 -0.66 2.13 2.09
C LEU A 9 0.55 2.37 1.21
N VAL A 10 1.29 3.46 1.45
CA VAL A 10 2.49 3.83 0.68
C VAL A 10 3.74 3.38 1.42
N GLY A 11 4.51 2.49 0.79
CA GLY A 11 5.72 1.90 1.38
C GLY A 11 6.93 2.83 1.45
N SER A 12 6.88 3.99 0.80
CA SER A 12 7.99 4.95 0.81
C SER A 12 7.81 6.01 1.89
N LEU A 13 8.84 6.20 2.72
CA LEU A 13 8.85 7.23 3.78
C LEU A 13 9.56 8.53 3.35
N ARG A 14 10.13 8.57 2.13
CA ARG A 14 10.90 9.70 1.65
C ARG A 14 9.98 10.88 1.31
N ALA A 15 10.35 12.09 1.75
CA ALA A 15 9.71 13.32 1.27
C ALA A 15 9.87 13.43 -0.27
N GLY A 16 8.79 13.79 -0.98
CA GLY A 16 8.78 13.82 -2.45
C GLY A 16 8.90 12.43 -3.11
N SER A 17 8.41 11.39 -2.44
CA SER A 17 8.38 10.03 -2.97
C SER A 17 7.54 9.93 -4.23
N THR A 18 8.07 9.31 -5.28
CA THR A 18 7.31 9.01 -6.52
C THR A 18 6.19 8.01 -6.28
N ASN A 19 6.32 7.12 -5.31
CA ASN A 19 5.21 6.23 -4.91
C ASN A 19 4.10 6.97 -4.16
N GLN A 20 4.44 8.01 -3.39
CA GLN A 20 3.44 8.91 -2.81
C GLN A 20 2.68 9.67 -3.92
N GLN A 21 3.42 10.22 -4.90
CA GLN A 21 2.82 10.89 -6.05
C GLN A 21 1.93 9.94 -6.89
N LEU A 22 2.32 8.67 -7.04
CA LEU A 22 1.48 7.66 -7.69
C LEU A 22 0.18 7.44 -6.91
N ALA A 23 0.24 7.32 -5.60
CA ALA A 23 -0.95 7.17 -4.75
C ALA A 23 -1.87 8.40 -4.86
N GLU A 24 -1.32 9.60 -4.85
CA GLU A 24 -2.05 10.86 -5.04
C GLU A 24 -2.69 10.96 -6.44
N ALA A 25 -1.98 10.49 -7.48
CA ALA A 25 -2.54 10.41 -8.82
C ALA A 25 -3.75 9.47 -8.89
N ILE A 26 -3.65 8.30 -8.25
CA ILE A 26 -4.76 7.34 -8.16
C ILE A 26 -5.94 7.99 -7.41
N GLN A 27 -5.69 8.67 -6.31
CA GLN A 27 -6.73 9.37 -5.54
C GLN A 27 -7.43 10.44 -6.37
N LEU A 28 -6.67 11.28 -7.09
CA LEU A 28 -7.19 12.38 -7.90
C LEU A 28 -8.01 11.91 -9.11
N ASN A 29 -7.74 10.72 -9.62
CA ASN A 29 -8.42 10.14 -10.79
C ASN A 29 -9.43 9.05 -10.41
N ALA A 30 -9.72 8.89 -9.11
CA ALA A 30 -10.70 7.92 -8.66
C ALA A 30 -12.11 8.28 -9.19
N PRO A 31 -12.89 7.29 -9.65
CA PRO A 31 -14.27 7.52 -10.06
C PRO A 31 -15.13 8.02 -8.88
N GLU A 32 -16.20 8.75 -9.16
CA GLU A 32 -17.04 9.39 -8.14
C GLU A 32 -17.57 8.42 -7.07
N GLN A 33 -17.81 7.17 -7.44
CA GLN A 33 -18.29 6.11 -6.54
C GLN A 33 -17.20 5.48 -5.66
N VAL A 34 -15.92 5.87 -5.83
CA VAL A 34 -14.78 5.37 -5.07
C VAL A 34 -14.17 6.48 -4.24
N GLU A 35 -13.91 6.21 -2.98
CA GLU A 35 -13.15 7.08 -2.09
C GLU A 35 -11.79 6.46 -1.81
N VAL A 36 -10.72 7.13 -2.22
CA VAL A 36 -9.35 6.68 -1.97
C VAL A 36 -8.77 7.45 -0.79
N LEU A 37 -8.46 6.75 0.28
CA LEU A 37 -7.85 7.30 1.49
C LEU A 37 -6.38 6.87 1.53
N ILE A 38 -5.46 7.81 1.59
CA ILE A 38 -4.04 7.52 1.76
C ILE A 38 -3.74 7.54 3.26
N HIS A 39 -3.27 6.41 3.80
CA HIS A 39 -2.87 6.30 5.21
C HIS A 39 -1.67 7.21 5.49
N ASP A 40 -1.65 7.83 6.65
CA ASP A 40 -0.50 8.58 7.16
C ASP A 40 0.76 7.70 7.18
N SER A 41 1.89 8.31 7.40
CA SER A 41 3.20 7.64 7.30
C SER A 41 3.26 6.30 8.06
N LEU A 42 3.60 5.23 7.35
CA LEU A 42 3.88 3.92 7.94
C LEU A 42 5.13 3.94 8.85
N GLY A 43 5.93 4.99 8.79
CA GLY A 43 7.14 5.15 9.61
C GLY A 43 6.86 5.35 11.09
N ASN A 44 5.63 5.70 11.47
CA ASN A 44 5.25 5.89 12.87
C ASN A 44 4.78 4.59 13.54
N ILE A 45 4.64 3.51 12.79
CA ILE A 45 4.18 2.22 13.29
C ILE A 45 5.40 1.47 13.84
N PRO A 46 5.44 1.13 15.14
CA PRO A 46 6.56 0.37 15.69
C PRO A 46 6.67 -0.99 15.00
N PHE A 47 7.88 -1.56 14.97
CA PHE A 47 8.05 -2.90 14.43
C PHE A 47 7.16 -3.89 15.17
N TYR A 48 6.53 -4.77 14.40
CA TYR A 48 5.68 -5.80 14.94
C TYR A 48 6.46 -6.64 15.97
N ASN A 49 5.86 -6.77 17.13
CA ASN A 49 6.33 -7.65 18.19
C ASN A 49 5.10 -8.23 18.89
N GLU A 50 5.07 -9.55 19.01
CA GLU A 50 3.96 -10.28 19.61
C GLU A 50 3.73 -9.89 21.08
N ASP A 51 4.79 -9.51 21.80
CA ASP A 51 4.70 -9.11 23.21
C ASP A 51 3.88 -7.83 23.45
N ILE A 52 3.82 -6.95 22.44
CA ILE A 52 3.02 -5.70 22.50
C ILE A 52 1.72 -5.80 21.70
N ASP A 53 1.45 -6.92 21.05
CA ASP A 53 0.21 -7.19 20.33
C ASP A 53 -0.80 -7.93 21.20
N VAL A 54 -1.01 -7.43 22.41
CA VAL A 54 -1.94 -7.97 23.39
C VAL A 54 -2.97 -6.91 23.76
N GLU A 55 -4.14 -7.35 24.22
CA GLU A 55 -5.24 -6.46 24.59
C GLU A 55 -4.79 -5.37 25.59
N GLY A 56 -5.11 -4.13 25.26
CA GLY A 56 -4.75 -2.97 26.08
C GLY A 56 -3.31 -2.47 25.94
N GLN A 57 -2.44 -3.15 25.15
CA GLN A 57 -1.05 -2.75 24.93
C GLN A 57 -0.70 -2.45 23.48
N VAL A 58 -1.62 -2.72 22.53
CA VAL A 58 -1.38 -2.45 21.10
C VAL A 58 -1.03 -0.96 20.92
N PRO A 59 0.12 -0.64 20.29
CA PRO A 59 0.50 0.75 20.02
C PRO A 59 -0.57 1.49 19.22
N ALA A 60 -0.83 2.75 19.59
CA ALA A 60 -1.90 3.56 18.99
C ALA A 60 -1.82 3.63 17.45
N ALA A 61 -0.61 3.77 16.90
CA ALA A 61 -0.42 3.80 15.44
C ALA A 61 -0.79 2.46 14.77
N ALA A 62 -0.48 1.33 15.39
CA ALA A 62 -0.84 0.00 14.89
C ALA A 62 -2.36 -0.25 15.01
N ALA A 63 -2.96 0.17 16.12
CA ALA A 63 -4.41 0.10 16.31
C ALA A 63 -5.16 0.95 15.29
N ALA A 64 -4.68 2.16 15.00
CA ALA A 64 -5.25 3.06 14.00
C ALA A 64 -5.15 2.45 12.58
N LEU A 65 -4.00 1.84 12.23
CA LEU A 65 -3.84 1.13 10.96
C LEU A 65 -4.84 -0.02 10.82
N ARG A 66 -5.01 -0.85 11.86
CA ARG A 66 -5.99 -1.95 11.86
C ARG A 66 -7.42 -1.45 11.71
N ALA A 67 -7.79 -0.39 12.44
CA ALA A 67 -9.11 0.20 12.34
C ALA A 67 -9.38 0.72 10.92
N ALA A 68 -8.47 1.50 10.34
CA ALA A 68 -8.60 2.01 8.98
C ALA A 68 -8.71 0.87 7.94
N ALA A 69 -7.93 -0.21 8.10
CA ALA A 69 -7.98 -1.35 7.20
C ALA A 69 -9.29 -2.16 7.36
N ASN A 70 -9.84 -2.26 8.56
CA ASN A 70 -11.13 -2.92 8.78
C ASN A 70 -12.27 -2.13 8.15
N ASP A 71 -12.26 -0.80 8.27
CA ASP A 71 -13.32 0.09 7.76
C ASP A 71 -13.31 0.21 6.23
N ALA A 72 -12.17 -0.05 5.59
CA ALA A 72 -12.05 0.02 4.13
C ALA A 72 -12.60 -1.25 3.44
N ASP A 73 -13.20 -1.07 2.27
CA ASP A 73 -13.67 -2.18 1.41
C ASP A 73 -12.52 -2.90 0.69
N THR A 74 -11.45 -2.15 0.39
CA THR A 74 -10.31 -2.62 -0.39
C THR A 74 -9.02 -2.01 0.13
N LEU A 75 -7.92 -2.74 0.05
CA LEU A 75 -6.58 -2.21 0.27
C LEU A 75 -5.83 -2.03 -1.06
N LEU A 76 -5.09 -0.93 -1.16
CA LEU A 76 -4.13 -0.69 -2.23
C LEU A 76 -2.75 -0.49 -1.63
N LEU A 77 -1.82 -1.35 -1.96
CA LEU A 77 -0.42 -1.21 -1.58
C LEU A 77 0.34 -0.54 -2.71
N VAL A 78 1.01 0.59 -2.41
CA VAL A 78 1.86 1.31 -3.37
C VAL A 78 3.30 1.18 -2.90
N THR A 79 4.09 0.36 -3.59
CA THR A 79 5.41 -0.04 -3.12
C THR A 79 6.56 0.47 -3.99
N PRO A 80 7.58 1.11 -3.41
CA PRO A 80 8.89 1.15 -4.04
C PRO A 80 9.54 -0.22 -3.99
N GLU A 81 10.67 -0.36 -4.67
CA GLU A 81 11.52 -1.55 -4.58
C GLU A 81 12.84 -1.20 -3.90
N HIS A 82 13.15 -1.87 -2.82
CA HIS A 82 14.41 -1.76 -2.10
C HIS A 82 15.18 -3.08 -2.18
N ASN A 83 16.31 -3.08 -2.90
CA ASN A 83 17.13 -4.30 -3.06
C ASN A 83 16.34 -5.51 -3.59
N GLY A 84 15.42 -5.29 -4.54
CA GLY A 84 14.62 -6.34 -5.15
C GLY A 84 13.45 -6.85 -4.29
N THR A 85 13.08 -6.16 -3.20
CA THR A 85 12.04 -6.59 -2.27
C THR A 85 11.20 -5.42 -1.75
N VAL A 86 10.19 -5.73 -0.94
CA VAL A 86 9.34 -4.73 -0.29
C VAL A 86 10.12 -3.92 0.76
N PRO A 87 9.85 -2.61 0.94
CA PRO A 87 10.46 -1.83 2.00
C PRO A 87 9.98 -2.30 3.37
N ALA A 88 10.87 -2.19 4.37
CA ALA A 88 10.60 -2.64 5.73
C ALA A 88 9.31 -2.03 6.33
N SER A 89 9.02 -0.76 6.05
CA SER A 89 7.81 -0.07 6.52
C SER A 89 6.52 -0.73 6.03
N LEU A 90 6.47 -1.10 4.74
CA LEU A 90 5.29 -1.78 4.18
C LEU A 90 5.18 -3.21 4.67
N LYS A 91 6.32 -3.93 4.77
CA LYS A 91 6.31 -5.28 5.33
C LYS A 91 5.83 -5.28 6.78
N ASN A 92 6.28 -4.31 7.58
CA ASN A 92 5.82 -4.13 8.96
C ASN A 92 4.31 -3.88 9.05
N ALA A 93 3.77 -3.03 8.17
CA ALA A 93 2.32 -2.81 8.11
C ALA A 93 1.55 -4.11 7.78
N ILE A 94 2.04 -4.91 6.83
CA ILE A 94 1.46 -6.22 6.51
C ILE A 94 1.48 -7.14 7.74
N ASP A 95 2.58 -7.15 8.49
CA ASP A 95 2.71 -7.99 9.69
C ASP A 95 1.67 -7.60 10.76
N TRP A 96 1.50 -6.30 11.04
CA TRP A 96 0.46 -5.82 11.94
C TRP A 96 -0.97 -6.16 11.46
N LEU A 97 -1.25 -6.02 10.16
CA LEU A 97 -2.57 -6.29 9.59
C LEU A 97 -2.89 -7.78 9.49
N SER A 98 -1.88 -8.65 9.54
CA SER A 98 -2.04 -10.11 9.48
C SER A 98 -2.48 -10.73 10.80
N ARG A 99 -2.54 -9.96 11.87
CA ARG A 99 -2.87 -10.42 13.21
C ARG A 99 -4.22 -9.88 13.72
N PRO A 100 -4.91 -10.66 14.59
CA PRO A 100 -4.58 -12.03 14.99
C PRO A 100 -4.65 -13.02 13.82
N TYR A 101 -3.91 -14.11 13.92
CA TYR A 101 -3.84 -15.11 12.84
C TYR A 101 -5.23 -15.64 12.45
N GLY A 102 -5.53 -15.62 11.16
CA GLY A 102 -6.83 -16.05 10.61
C GLY A 102 -7.99 -15.08 10.84
N ALA A 103 -7.79 -13.97 11.57
CA ALA A 103 -8.81 -12.94 11.85
C ALA A 103 -8.26 -11.51 11.76
N GLY A 104 -7.06 -11.33 11.20
CA GLY A 104 -6.49 -10.01 10.95
C GLY A 104 -7.25 -9.22 9.88
N ALA A 105 -7.01 -7.93 9.81
CA ALA A 105 -7.69 -7.01 8.88
C ALA A 105 -7.47 -7.36 7.39
N LEU A 106 -6.45 -8.16 7.07
CA LEU A 106 -6.21 -8.69 5.73
C LEU A 106 -7.11 -9.87 5.36
N ASN A 107 -7.69 -10.57 6.34
CA ASN A 107 -8.40 -11.81 6.06
C ASN A 107 -9.63 -11.58 5.15
N GLY A 108 -9.61 -12.17 3.94
CA GLY A 108 -10.64 -11.99 2.92
C GLY A 108 -10.65 -10.60 2.25
N LYS A 109 -9.81 -9.64 2.69
CA LYS A 109 -9.80 -8.28 2.19
C LYS A 109 -9.29 -8.22 0.75
N PRO A 110 -10.07 -7.66 -0.20
CA PRO A 110 -9.58 -7.39 -1.55
C PRO A 110 -8.36 -6.49 -1.48
N THR A 111 -7.25 -6.91 -2.09
CA THR A 111 -5.99 -6.18 -1.99
C THR A 111 -5.28 -6.15 -3.35
N ALA A 112 -5.00 -4.94 -3.85
CA ALA A 112 -4.19 -4.71 -5.03
C ALA A 112 -2.79 -4.22 -4.64
N VAL A 113 -1.81 -4.48 -5.50
CA VAL A 113 -0.43 -4.01 -5.33
C VAL A 113 0.05 -3.37 -6.63
N VAL A 114 0.48 -2.14 -6.53
CA VAL A 114 1.06 -1.35 -7.62
C VAL A 114 2.34 -0.67 -7.15
N GLY A 115 3.09 -0.07 -8.05
CA GLY A 115 4.27 0.67 -7.62
C GLY A 115 5.04 1.31 -8.76
N THR A 116 6.04 2.09 -8.39
CA THR A 116 6.98 2.71 -9.30
C THR A 116 8.40 2.62 -8.77
N ALA A 117 9.35 2.45 -9.66
CA ALA A 117 10.78 2.41 -9.33
C ALA A 117 11.61 3.11 -10.41
N PHE A 118 12.84 3.46 -10.06
CA PHE A 118 13.79 4.06 -10.99
C PHE A 118 14.13 3.12 -12.15
N GLY A 119 14.28 1.82 -11.87
CA GLY A 119 14.67 0.82 -12.85
C GLY A 119 13.60 0.53 -13.90
N GLN A 120 14.04 -0.13 -14.99
CA GLN A 120 13.21 -0.45 -16.16
C GLN A 120 12.02 -1.40 -15.88
N PHE A 121 12.02 -2.09 -14.74
CA PHE A 121 10.96 -3.05 -14.39
C PHE A 121 9.90 -2.45 -13.46
N GLY A 122 10.01 -1.16 -13.07
CA GLY A 122 8.99 -0.46 -12.29
C GLY A 122 8.72 -1.03 -10.89
N GLY A 123 9.67 -1.80 -10.32
CA GLY A 123 9.52 -2.38 -8.99
C GLY A 123 8.70 -3.68 -8.96
N VAL A 124 8.71 -4.45 -10.04
CA VAL A 124 7.90 -5.66 -10.18
C VAL A 124 8.21 -6.72 -9.11
N TRP A 125 9.46 -6.89 -8.71
CA TRP A 125 9.85 -7.89 -7.71
C TRP A 125 9.27 -7.57 -6.33
N ALA A 126 9.33 -6.30 -5.91
CA ALA A 126 8.70 -5.87 -4.65
C ALA A 126 7.18 -6.04 -4.69
N GLN A 127 6.55 -5.78 -5.84
CA GLN A 127 5.11 -5.97 -6.00
C GLN A 127 4.73 -7.45 -5.90
N ASP A 128 5.48 -8.35 -6.54
CA ASP A 128 5.20 -9.80 -6.50
C ASP A 128 5.40 -10.35 -5.07
N GLU A 129 6.43 -9.89 -4.36
CA GLU A 129 6.62 -10.25 -2.95
C GLU A 129 5.51 -9.71 -2.04
N ALA A 130 5.06 -8.48 -2.28
CA ALA A 130 3.93 -7.92 -1.53
C ALA A 130 2.65 -8.72 -1.76
N ARG A 131 2.33 -9.09 -3.02
CA ARG A 131 1.17 -9.96 -3.34
C ARG A 131 1.27 -11.30 -2.62
N LYS A 132 2.44 -11.94 -2.67
CA LYS A 132 2.69 -13.18 -1.94
C LYS A 132 2.46 -13.01 -0.43
N ALA A 133 3.03 -11.95 0.16
CA ALA A 133 2.94 -11.72 1.60
C ALA A 133 1.49 -11.49 2.06
N VAL A 134 0.72 -10.62 1.37
CA VAL A 134 -0.67 -10.38 1.74
C VAL A 134 -1.56 -11.58 1.45
N GLY A 135 -1.29 -12.35 0.40
CA GLY A 135 -2.01 -13.60 0.10
C GLY A 135 -1.82 -14.64 1.21
N ILE A 136 -0.59 -14.83 1.70
CA ILE A 136 -0.30 -15.72 2.85
C ILE A 136 -0.99 -15.20 4.12
N ALA A 137 -1.08 -13.87 4.29
CA ALA A 137 -1.77 -13.24 5.41
C ALA A 137 -3.30 -13.32 5.32
N GLY A 138 -3.85 -13.92 4.26
CA GLY A 138 -5.27 -14.19 4.10
C GLY A 138 -6.02 -13.20 3.20
N ALA A 139 -5.36 -12.24 2.56
CA ALA A 139 -6.00 -11.30 1.64
C ALA A 139 -6.44 -11.99 0.34
N ARG A 140 -7.53 -11.48 -0.24
CA ARG A 140 -7.93 -11.82 -1.61
C ARG A 140 -7.17 -10.91 -2.58
N VAL A 141 -6.06 -11.41 -3.09
CA VAL A 141 -5.21 -10.64 -4.01
C VAL A 141 -5.93 -10.41 -5.34
N LEU A 142 -5.96 -9.17 -5.81
CA LEU A 142 -6.52 -8.77 -7.10
C LEU A 142 -5.42 -8.90 -8.17
N GLU A 143 -5.23 -10.11 -8.68
CA GLU A 143 -4.11 -10.46 -9.57
C GLU A 143 -4.16 -9.75 -10.93
N ASP A 144 -5.34 -9.33 -11.37
CA ASP A 144 -5.54 -8.60 -12.63
C ASP A 144 -5.24 -7.10 -12.50
N VAL A 145 -5.09 -6.59 -11.26
CA VAL A 145 -4.75 -5.20 -10.99
C VAL A 145 -3.24 -5.08 -10.82
N LYS A 146 -2.54 -4.82 -11.91
CA LYS A 146 -1.07 -4.68 -11.94
C LYS A 146 -0.68 -3.37 -12.60
N LEU A 147 0.15 -2.60 -11.93
CA LEU A 147 0.77 -1.39 -12.49
C LEU A 147 2.19 -1.26 -11.96
N ALA A 148 3.16 -1.46 -12.83
CA ALA A 148 4.57 -1.26 -12.55
C ALA A 148 5.09 -0.11 -13.42
N VAL A 149 5.31 1.06 -12.83
CA VAL A 149 5.73 2.27 -13.56
C VAL A 149 7.25 2.40 -13.51
N PRO A 150 7.98 2.17 -14.64
CA PRO A 150 9.42 2.32 -14.68
C PRO A 150 9.86 3.77 -14.83
N GLY A 151 11.15 4.04 -14.61
CA GLY A 151 11.75 5.35 -14.87
C GLY A 151 11.19 6.47 -13.99
N SER A 152 10.84 6.17 -12.74
CA SER A 152 10.11 7.07 -11.85
C SER A 152 10.67 8.48 -11.75
N MET A 153 12.01 8.64 -11.70
CA MET A 153 12.63 9.96 -11.54
C MET A 153 12.38 10.88 -12.74
N VAL A 154 12.38 10.35 -13.96
CA VAL A 154 12.12 11.12 -15.17
C VAL A 154 10.64 11.40 -15.33
N ARG A 155 9.82 10.36 -15.25
CA ARG A 155 8.36 10.47 -15.46
C ARG A 155 7.70 11.45 -14.49
N PHE A 156 8.02 11.37 -13.19
CA PHE A 156 7.40 12.25 -12.19
C PHE A 156 8.04 13.65 -12.14
N ALA A 157 9.29 13.84 -12.61
CA ALA A 157 9.92 15.17 -12.71
C ALA A 157 9.33 15.99 -13.87
N GLU A 158 9.02 15.35 -15.00
CA GLU A 158 8.49 16.02 -16.18
C GLU A 158 6.99 16.38 -16.05
N MET A 159 6.26 15.68 -15.21
CA MET A 159 4.80 15.80 -15.12
C MET A 159 4.30 16.83 -14.13
N GLY A 160 5.14 17.36 -13.24
CA GLY A 160 4.84 18.41 -12.25
C GLY A 160 3.75 18.08 -11.22
N VAL A 161 2.64 17.49 -11.64
CA VAL A 161 1.60 16.83 -10.85
C VAL A 161 1.10 15.67 -11.71
N PRO A 162 1.04 14.44 -11.19
CA PRO A 162 0.71 13.27 -12.00
C PRO A 162 -0.76 13.31 -12.43
N ARG A 163 -1.04 13.81 -13.62
CA ARG A 163 -2.33 13.66 -14.28
C ARG A 163 -2.21 12.61 -15.37
N LEU A 164 -3.09 11.61 -15.36
CA LEU A 164 -3.42 10.63 -16.41
C LEU A 164 -2.26 9.96 -17.19
N ALA A 165 -1.19 10.66 -17.55
CA ALA A 165 -0.09 10.11 -18.35
C ALA A 165 0.72 8.97 -17.66
N VAL A 166 0.51 8.72 -16.37
CA VAL A 166 1.06 7.54 -15.67
C VAL A 166 0.34 6.26 -16.10
N PHE A 167 -0.90 6.40 -16.62
CA PHE A 167 -1.77 5.29 -16.99
C PHE A 167 -1.81 5.01 -18.51
N ASP A 168 -1.17 5.87 -19.32
CA ASP A 168 -1.12 5.76 -20.79
C ASP A 168 0.09 4.92 -21.29
N ALA A 169 0.59 3.99 -20.49
CA ALA A 169 1.76 3.17 -20.82
C ALA A 169 1.43 1.72 -21.10
#